data_7fd03d19510fe58222d0561187b68732
#
_entry.id   7fd03d19510fe58222d0561187b68732
#
_cell.length_a   1.000
_cell.length_b   1.000
_cell.length_c   1.000
_cell.angle_alpha   90.00
_cell.angle_beta   90.00
_cell.angle_gamma   90.00
#
_symmetry.space_group_name_H-M   'P 1'
#
loop_
_entity.id
_entity.type
_entity.pdbx_description
1 polymer ?
#
loop_
_entity_poly.entity_id
_entity_poly.type
_entity_poly.pdbx_seq_one_letter_code
_entity_poly.pdbx_strand_id
1 'polypeptide(L)'
;MTNIYFESVLMAWSSIISNKMRSLLTMLGIIIGVAAVIALMSIGYGVQSSIESNISSLGTNTITITPGTGRKPGIRPAAGSMQTLTYKDYEAIKNLPNISYAAPLVNTSYVVVNGNKNWTTRIYGCTEDYAKLSDLKVSEGRFWTAREYNERARVAVIGQTVATSLFGEESPIGQKIRINGDPFTVIGLLEAKGYSFMDQDDRILIPFTTVQERMLHITYVNNIAISSENSSDLSQIETDVTNLLRLSHHIATGADDDFSIQNSQDLLKTMESTTRTLTIFLGSIAAISLLVGGIGIMNIMLVSVTERTKEIGIRKALGATYEMIIVQFLIESVTVSVAGGLIGVILGIIISKIIPYVSTLTTVLTVTPILGSFLFSVLIGLIFGIYPAQKAAKLNPIDALHYE
;
A
#
# COMPACT_ATOMS: atom_id res chain seq x y z
N MET A 1 -12.28 47.79 15.91
CA MET A 1 -12.74 46.39 15.68
C MET A 1 -11.65 45.36 15.85
N THR A 2 -10.40 45.61 15.50
CA THR A 2 -9.26 44.62 15.61
C THR A 2 -8.97 44.18 17.06
N ASN A 3 -9.25 44.99 18.08
CA ASN A 3 -9.00 44.62 19.48
C ASN A 3 -9.95 43.53 20.04
N ILE A 4 -11.20 43.45 19.57
CA ILE A 4 -12.21 42.53 20.12
C ILE A 4 -11.86 41.06 19.74
N TYR A 5 -11.40 40.81 18.54
CA TYR A 5 -11.02 39.45 18.12
C TYR A 5 -9.78 38.96 18.85
N PHE A 6 -8.78 39.84 19.04
CA PHE A 6 -7.56 39.48 19.76
C PHE A 6 -7.82 39.22 21.25
N GLU A 7 -8.63 40.07 21.91
CA GLU A 7 -9.05 39.83 23.30
C GLU A 7 -9.88 38.57 23.46
N SER A 8 -10.75 38.23 22.49
CA SER A 8 -11.51 36.99 22.50
C SER A 8 -10.61 35.74 22.41
N VAL A 9 -9.56 35.78 21.57
CA VAL A 9 -8.56 34.69 21.51
C VAL A 9 -7.77 34.55 22.79
N LEU A 10 -7.34 35.67 23.42
CA LEU A 10 -6.64 35.64 24.72
C LEU A 10 -7.54 35.10 25.84
N MET A 11 -8.81 35.47 25.84
CA MET A 11 -9.79 34.93 26.81
C MET A 11 -10.03 33.44 26.59
N ALA A 12 -10.16 32.99 25.33
CA ALA A 12 -10.29 31.59 25.00
C ALA A 12 -9.06 30.79 25.47
N TRP A 13 -7.86 31.31 25.25
CA TRP A 13 -6.62 30.69 25.73
C TRP A 13 -6.53 30.62 27.26
N SER A 14 -6.87 31.68 27.94
CA SER A 14 -6.89 31.70 29.42
C SER A 14 -7.94 30.72 29.98
N SER A 15 -9.09 30.58 29.32
CA SER A 15 -10.14 29.61 29.65
C SER A 15 -9.66 28.16 29.53
N ILE A 16 -8.88 27.86 28.52
CA ILE A 16 -8.26 26.52 28.30
C ILE A 16 -7.28 26.22 29.45
N ILE A 17 -6.48 27.17 29.87
CA ILE A 17 -5.46 26.97 30.90
C ILE A 17 -6.07 26.87 32.29
N SER A 18 -7.13 27.64 32.59
CA SER A 18 -7.77 27.65 33.93
C SER A 18 -8.54 26.35 34.24
N ASN A 19 -9.11 25.69 33.23
CA ASN A 19 -9.89 24.45 33.38
C ASN A 19 -9.28 23.28 32.60
N LYS A 20 -8.01 22.92 32.91
CA LYS A 20 -7.18 21.95 32.15
C LYS A 20 -7.87 20.62 31.90
N MET A 21 -8.51 20.00 32.89
CA MET A 21 -9.17 18.69 32.74
C MET A 21 -10.36 18.74 31.77
N ARG A 22 -11.16 19.80 31.84
CA ARG A 22 -12.32 20.00 30.96
C ARG A 22 -11.86 20.21 29.52
N SER A 23 -10.89 21.12 29.35
CA SER A 23 -10.32 21.42 28.03
C SER A 23 -9.65 20.21 27.39
N LEU A 24 -8.92 19.41 28.16
CA LEU A 24 -8.28 18.18 27.69
C LEU A 24 -9.32 17.14 27.27
N LEU A 25 -10.37 16.92 28.08
CA LEU A 25 -11.46 16.02 27.74
C LEU A 25 -12.24 16.45 26.47
N THR A 26 -12.42 17.77 26.30
CA THR A 26 -13.07 18.33 25.09
C THR A 26 -12.23 18.11 23.86
N MET A 27 -10.93 18.41 23.95
CA MET A 27 -10.02 18.27 22.84
C MET A 27 -9.71 16.80 22.50
N LEU A 28 -9.86 15.88 23.48
CA LEU A 28 -9.48 14.48 23.32
C LEU A 28 -10.15 13.81 22.10
N GLY A 29 -11.45 14.06 21.92
CA GLY A 29 -12.18 13.53 20.77
C GLY A 29 -11.62 14.02 19.42
N ILE A 30 -11.26 15.30 19.35
CA ILE A 30 -10.65 15.90 18.16
C ILE A 30 -9.22 15.39 17.97
N ILE A 31 -8.43 15.35 19.03
CA ILE A 31 -7.05 14.87 19.01
C ILE A 31 -7.00 13.42 18.47
N ILE A 32 -7.81 12.54 19.05
CA ILE A 32 -7.89 11.14 18.63
C ILE A 32 -8.41 11.05 17.18
N GLY A 33 -9.46 11.80 16.83
CA GLY A 33 -10.03 11.80 15.49
C GLY A 33 -9.02 12.21 14.43
N VAL A 34 -8.35 13.35 14.60
CA VAL A 34 -7.33 13.86 13.68
C VAL A 34 -6.12 12.93 13.61
N ALA A 35 -5.61 12.46 14.75
CA ALA A 35 -4.48 11.53 14.80
C ALA A 35 -4.80 10.21 14.09
N ALA A 36 -6.00 9.65 14.31
CA ALA A 36 -6.45 8.43 13.65
C ALA A 36 -6.57 8.61 12.13
N VAL A 37 -7.15 9.72 11.65
CA VAL A 37 -7.22 10.03 10.20
C VAL A 37 -5.82 9.98 9.59
N ILE A 38 -4.87 10.73 10.18
CA ILE A 38 -3.52 10.84 9.63
C ILE A 38 -2.82 9.48 9.65
N ALA A 39 -2.89 8.73 10.76
CA ALA A 39 -2.26 7.42 10.88
C ALA A 39 -2.84 6.41 9.89
N LEU A 40 -4.17 6.31 9.79
CA LEU A 40 -4.85 5.35 8.90
C LEU A 40 -4.61 5.69 7.42
N MET A 41 -4.68 6.97 7.04
CA MET A 41 -4.39 7.40 5.68
C MET A 41 -2.93 7.18 5.32
N SER A 42 -1.99 7.41 6.24
CA SER A 42 -0.56 7.14 6.02
C SER A 42 -0.28 5.66 5.80
N ILE A 43 -0.97 4.76 6.51
CA ILE A 43 -0.90 3.31 6.25
C ILE A 43 -1.47 3.00 4.86
N GLY A 44 -2.64 3.54 4.52
CA GLY A 44 -3.27 3.32 3.20
C GLY A 44 -2.35 3.70 2.04
N TYR A 45 -1.75 4.89 2.08
CA TYR A 45 -0.77 5.33 1.08
C TYR A 45 0.52 4.53 1.12
N GLY A 46 0.95 4.06 2.29
CA GLY A 46 2.10 3.19 2.44
C GLY A 46 1.89 1.83 1.76
N VAL A 47 0.74 1.22 1.97
CA VAL A 47 0.34 -0.03 1.30
C VAL A 47 0.26 0.17 -0.21
N GLN A 48 -0.35 1.26 -0.68
CA GLN A 48 -0.42 1.58 -2.12
C GLN A 48 0.98 1.72 -2.72
N SER A 49 1.87 2.50 -2.10
CA SER A 49 3.25 2.70 -2.57
C SER A 49 4.03 1.38 -2.61
N SER A 50 3.83 0.51 -1.62
CA SER A 50 4.46 -0.82 -1.59
C SER A 50 3.96 -1.70 -2.74
N ILE A 51 2.66 -1.68 -3.03
CA ILE A 51 2.07 -2.43 -4.13
C ILE A 51 2.61 -1.92 -5.48
N GLU A 52 2.63 -0.60 -5.69
CA GLU A 52 3.17 0.03 -6.90
C GLU A 52 4.65 -0.33 -7.11
N SER A 53 5.45 -0.27 -6.06
CA SER A 53 6.87 -0.66 -6.09
C SER A 53 7.03 -2.13 -6.45
N ASN A 54 6.20 -3.01 -5.89
CA ASN A 54 6.24 -4.45 -6.14
C ASN A 54 5.89 -4.80 -7.58
N ILE A 55 4.84 -4.18 -8.12
CA ILE A 55 4.43 -4.40 -9.50
C ILE A 55 5.45 -3.79 -10.46
N SER A 56 6.02 -2.64 -10.14
CA SER A 56 7.11 -2.04 -10.93
C SER A 56 8.34 -2.94 -10.98
N SER A 57 8.64 -3.66 -9.89
CA SER A 57 9.77 -4.61 -9.86
C SER A 57 9.54 -5.88 -10.67
N LEU A 58 8.28 -6.23 -10.96
CA LEU A 58 7.89 -7.34 -11.84
C LEU A 58 7.82 -6.93 -13.32
N GLY A 59 7.91 -5.63 -13.62
CA GLY A 59 7.70 -5.04 -14.94
C GLY A 59 6.28 -4.49 -15.08
N THR A 60 6.17 -3.19 -15.35
CA THR A 60 4.87 -2.48 -15.41
C THR A 60 4.01 -2.85 -16.62
N ASN A 61 4.65 -3.31 -17.70
CA ASN A 61 4.00 -3.64 -18.97
C ASN A 61 4.10 -5.14 -19.27
N THR A 62 3.79 -5.98 -18.28
CA THR A 62 3.92 -7.43 -18.40
C THR A 62 2.57 -8.14 -18.40
N ILE A 63 2.50 -9.21 -19.15
CA ILE A 63 1.43 -10.20 -19.11
C ILE A 63 2.05 -11.53 -18.71
N THR A 64 1.44 -12.18 -17.74
CA THR A 64 1.82 -13.53 -17.31
C THR A 64 0.71 -14.50 -17.71
N ILE A 65 1.08 -15.52 -18.47
CA ILE A 65 0.19 -16.59 -18.90
C ILE A 65 0.50 -17.81 -18.04
N THR A 66 -0.50 -18.33 -17.35
CA THR A 66 -0.38 -19.50 -16.47
C THR A 66 -1.33 -20.60 -16.95
N PRO A 67 -1.03 -21.89 -16.70
CA PRO A 67 -1.98 -22.97 -16.95
C PRO A 67 -3.26 -22.74 -16.15
N GLY A 68 -4.40 -22.97 -16.78
CA GLY A 68 -5.70 -22.79 -16.18
C GLY A 68 -6.02 -23.83 -15.11
N THR A 69 -7.12 -23.58 -14.41
CA THR A 69 -7.75 -24.56 -13.54
C THR A 69 -8.82 -25.27 -14.33
N GLY A 70 -8.54 -26.45 -14.87
CA GLY A 70 -9.58 -27.23 -15.57
C GLY A 70 -10.81 -27.38 -14.66
N ARG A 71 -11.92 -26.76 -15.04
CA ARG A 71 -13.21 -26.92 -14.36
C ARG A 71 -13.76 -28.31 -14.63
N LYS A 72 -13.44 -29.27 -13.77
CA LYS A 72 -14.33 -30.44 -13.58
C LYS A 72 -15.35 -30.07 -12.50
N PRO A 73 -16.64 -30.30 -12.75
CA PRO A 73 -17.67 -30.04 -11.73
C PRO A 73 -17.31 -30.77 -10.42
N GLY A 74 -17.15 -30.00 -9.33
CA GLY A 74 -16.91 -30.53 -7.99
C GLY A 74 -15.48 -30.52 -7.46
N ILE A 75 -14.46 -30.31 -8.29
CA ILE A 75 -13.05 -30.26 -7.85
C ILE A 75 -12.45 -28.95 -8.39
N ARG A 76 -11.97 -28.08 -7.49
CA ARG A 76 -11.15 -26.91 -7.86
C ARG A 76 -9.66 -27.25 -7.66
N PRO A 77 -8.94 -27.67 -8.71
CA PRO A 77 -7.49 -27.78 -8.61
C PRO A 77 -6.89 -26.42 -8.30
N ALA A 78 -5.74 -26.36 -7.64
CA ALA A 78 -5.00 -25.13 -7.46
C ALA A 78 -4.63 -24.51 -8.81
N ALA A 79 -4.64 -23.17 -8.92
CA ALA A 79 -4.21 -22.48 -10.13
C ALA A 79 -2.78 -22.93 -10.52
N GLY A 80 -2.54 -23.23 -11.81
CA GLY A 80 -1.26 -23.73 -12.28
C GLY A 80 -1.05 -25.25 -12.14
N SER A 81 -2.07 -26.01 -11.71
CA SER A 81 -1.95 -27.48 -11.57
C SER A 81 -2.07 -28.27 -12.88
N MET A 82 -2.51 -27.62 -13.96
CA MET A 82 -2.58 -28.24 -15.27
C MET A 82 -1.26 -28.04 -16.03
N GLN A 83 -0.90 -29.03 -16.84
CA GLN A 83 0.32 -29.00 -17.67
C GLN A 83 -0.05 -28.72 -19.14
N THR A 84 -0.80 -27.64 -19.36
CA THR A 84 -1.36 -27.30 -20.68
C THR A 84 -0.43 -26.45 -21.50
N LEU A 85 0.36 -25.58 -20.87
CA LEU A 85 1.29 -24.70 -21.57
C LEU A 85 2.59 -25.43 -21.92
N THR A 86 3.06 -25.28 -23.14
CA THR A 86 4.26 -25.93 -23.66
C THR A 86 5.28 -24.93 -24.19
N TYR A 87 6.50 -25.39 -24.46
CA TYR A 87 7.52 -24.56 -25.10
C TYR A 87 7.11 -24.09 -26.51
N LYS A 88 6.28 -24.88 -27.22
CA LYS A 88 5.75 -24.51 -28.55
C LYS A 88 4.82 -23.28 -28.45
N ASP A 89 4.03 -23.21 -27.39
CA ASP A 89 3.14 -22.06 -27.16
C ASP A 89 3.95 -20.80 -26.91
N TYR A 90 5.04 -20.89 -26.12
CA TYR A 90 6.00 -19.80 -25.97
C TYR A 90 6.57 -19.33 -27.30
N GLU A 91 7.04 -20.27 -28.18
CA GLU A 91 7.59 -19.92 -29.49
C GLU A 91 6.56 -19.21 -30.38
N ALA A 92 5.32 -19.67 -30.36
CA ALA A 92 4.24 -19.06 -31.12
C ALA A 92 3.90 -17.64 -30.57
N ILE A 93 3.82 -17.49 -29.26
CA ILE A 93 3.56 -16.20 -28.60
C ILE A 93 4.69 -15.20 -28.87
N LYS A 94 5.95 -15.62 -28.77
CA LYS A 94 7.11 -14.75 -29.00
C LYS A 94 7.09 -14.03 -30.34
N ASN A 95 6.48 -14.67 -31.36
CA ASN A 95 6.41 -14.15 -32.72
C ASN A 95 5.20 -13.22 -32.98
N LEU A 96 4.36 -12.97 -31.98
CA LEU A 96 3.25 -11.99 -32.08
C LEU A 96 3.77 -10.55 -32.17
N PRO A 97 3.04 -9.66 -32.84
CA PRO A 97 3.41 -8.26 -32.93
C PRO A 97 3.36 -7.58 -31.55
N ASN A 98 4.12 -6.50 -31.37
CA ASN A 98 4.16 -5.65 -30.18
C ASN A 98 4.70 -6.35 -28.90
N ILE A 99 5.30 -7.53 -29.02
CA ILE A 99 6.00 -8.19 -27.93
C ILE A 99 7.48 -7.80 -27.98
N SER A 100 7.97 -7.16 -26.92
CA SER A 100 9.37 -6.77 -26.79
C SER A 100 10.24 -7.90 -26.23
N TYR A 101 9.76 -8.56 -25.19
CA TYR A 101 10.41 -9.72 -24.58
C TYR A 101 9.39 -10.78 -24.23
N ALA A 102 9.82 -12.05 -24.39
CA ALA A 102 9.03 -13.21 -24.00
C ALA A 102 9.95 -14.23 -23.31
N ALA A 103 9.49 -14.82 -22.21
CA ALA A 103 10.25 -15.80 -21.45
C ALA A 103 9.36 -16.95 -20.97
N PRO A 104 9.70 -18.20 -21.31
CA PRO A 104 9.11 -19.37 -20.67
C PRO A 104 9.76 -19.55 -19.30
N LEU A 105 8.97 -19.94 -18.32
CA LEU A 105 9.41 -20.14 -16.96
C LEU A 105 9.02 -21.51 -16.46
N VAL A 106 9.99 -22.16 -15.83
CA VAL A 106 9.78 -23.35 -15.03
C VAL A 106 10.30 -23.03 -13.63
N ASN A 107 9.47 -23.18 -12.61
CA ASN A 107 9.84 -22.91 -11.24
C ASN A 107 9.68 -24.16 -10.37
N THR A 108 10.61 -24.33 -9.45
CA THR A 108 10.62 -25.38 -8.43
C THR A 108 11.29 -24.88 -7.17
N SER A 109 11.24 -25.64 -6.11
CA SER A 109 11.97 -25.32 -4.88
C SER A 109 12.79 -26.53 -4.47
N TYR A 110 14.08 -26.30 -4.19
CA TYR A 110 14.99 -27.31 -3.71
C TYR A 110 15.85 -26.81 -2.56
N VAL A 111 16.34 -27.78 -1.77
CA VAL A 111 17.43 -27.53 -0.83
C VAL A 111 18.73 -27.43 -1.62
N VAL A 112 19.40 -26.30 -1.47
CA VAL A 112 20.70 -26.01 -2.06
C VAL A 112 21.77 -26.14 -1.00
N VAL A 113 22.87 -26.82 -1.32
CA VAL A 113 23.92 -27.13 -0.37
C VAL A 113 25.26 -26.57 -0.86
N ASN A 114 25.99 -25.91 0.05
CA ASN A 114 27.38 -25.52 -0.11
C ASN A 114 28.18 -25.96 1.12
N GLY A 115 29.04 -27.00 0.97
CA GLY A 115 29.78 -27.56 2.11
C GLY A 115 28.84 -28.10 3.19
N ASN A 116 28.85 -27.47 4.36
CA ASN A 116 28.00 -27.80 5.51
C ASN A 116 26.79 -26.89 5.69
N LYS A 117 26.63 -25.88 4.81
CA LYS A 117 25.49 -24.97 4.81
C LYS A 117 24.44 -25.46 3.81
N ASN A 118 23.16 -25.26 4.16
CA ASN A 118 22.05 -25.54 3.27
C ASN A 118 21.00 -24.42 3.36
N TRP A 119 20.29 -24.21 2.26
CA TRP A 119 19.22 -23.23 2.17
C TRP A 119 18.14 -23.73 1.21
N THR A 120 16.87 -23.62 1.60
CA THR A 120 15.76 -23.94 0.70
C THR A 120 15.34 -22.69 -0.04
N THR A 121 15.46 -22.72 -1.36
CA THR A 121 15.17 -21.56 -2.20
C THR A 121 14.41 -21.93 -3.46
N ARG A 122 13.85 -20.92 -4.12
CA ARG A 122 13.17 -21.07 -5.40
C ARG A 122 14.16 -21.06 -6.54
N ILE A 123 13.98 -21.99 -7.46
CA ILE A 123 14.78 -22.14 -8.65
C ILE A 123 13.92 -21.82 -9.85
N TYR A 124 14.39 -20.89 -10.67
CA TYR A 124 13.73 -20.46 -11.89
C TYR A 124 14.56 -20.89 -13.11
N GLY A 125 14.01 -21.84 -13.89
CA GLY A 125 14.50 -22.11 -15.23
C GLY A 125 13.93 -21.07 -16.19
N CYS A 126 14.77 -20.23 -16.75
CA CYS A 126 14.34 -19.10 -17.58
C CYS A 126 15.31 -18.83 -18.75
N THR A 127 14.86 -18.01 -19.70
CA THR A 127 15.70 -17.45 -20.76
C THR A 127 16.35 -16.14 -20.30
N GLU A 128 17.32 -15.62 -21.04
CA GLU A 128 17.95 -14.32 -20.77
C GLU A 128 16.92 -13.17 -20.82
N ASP A 129 15.88 -13.30 -21.67
CA ASP A 129 14.82 -12.31 -21.80
C ASP A 129 14.05 -12.10 -20.48
N TYR A 130 13.99 -13.14 -19.63
CA TYR A 130 13.38 -13.01 -18.30
C TYR A 130 14.10 -11.99 -17.41
N ALA A 131 15.42 -11.93 -17.48
CA ALA A 131 16.18 -10.95 -16.73
C ALA A 131 15.85 -9.50 -17.16
N LYS A 132 15.69 -9.28 -18.48
CA LYS A 132 15.28 -7.99 -19.04
C LYS A 132 13.83 -7.65 -18.67
N LEU A 133 12.94 -8.62 -18.79
CA LEU A 133 11.52 -8.50 -18.47
C LEU A 133 11.29 -8.15 -16.99
N SER A 134 12.08 -8.75 -16.11
CA SER A 134 12.00 -8.53 -14.65
C SER A 134 12.98 -7.47 -14.12
N ASP A 135 13.67 -6.72 -15.00
CA ASP A 135 14.71 -5.74 -14.63
C ASP A 135 15.71 -6.31 -13.61
N LEU A 136 16.21 -7.52 -13.86
CA LEU A 136 17.21 -8.17 -13.02
C LEU A 136 18.61 -7.81 -13.52
N LYS A 137 19.39 -7.20 -12.66
CA LYS A 137 20.78 -6.83 -12.94
C LYS A 137 21.74 -7.71 -12.15
N VAL A 138 22.91 -7.93 -12.70
CA VAL A 138 23.99 -8.66 -12.04
C VAL A 138 24.95 -7.66 -11.39
N SER A 139 25.17 -7.80 -10.09
CA SER A 139 26.13 -6.99 -9.33
C SER A 139 27.56 -7.50 -9.51
N GLU A 140 27.74 -8.82 -9.62
CA GLU A 140 29.04 -9.46 -9.79
C GLU A 140 28.91 -10.66 -10.72
N GLY A 141 29.85 -10.85 -11.65
CA GLY A 141 29.81 -11.93 -12.62
C GLY A 141 29.00 -11.60 -13.87
N ARG A 142 28.23 -12.56 -14.37
CA ARG A 142 27.46 -12.44 -15.62
C ARG A 142 26.27 -13.40 -15.66
N PHE A 143 25.37 -13.19 -16.61
CA PHE A 143 24.40 -14.22 -17.05
C PHE A 143 25.07 -15.27 -17.93
N TRP A 144 24.36 -16.37 -18.19
CA TRP A 144 24.81 -17.41 -19.11
C TRP A 144 24.80 -16.92 -20.57
N THR A 145 25.66 -17.51 -21.36
CA THR A 145 25.74 -17.26 -22.80
C THR A 145 24.75 -18.13 -23.56
N ALA A 146 24.43 -17.78 -24.81
CA ALA A 146 23.62 -18.63 -25.72
C ALA A 146 24.20 -20.02 -25.87
N ARG A 147 25.52 -20.19 -25.86
CA ARG A 147 26.17 -21.48 -25.87
C ARG A 147 25.87 -22.30 -24.62
N GLU A 148 26.03 -21.73 -23.44
CA GLU A 148 25.72 -22.40 -22.17
C GLU A 148 24.23 -22.78 -22.07
N TYR A 149 23.34 -21.96 -22.63
CA TYR A 149 21.91 -22.23 -22.71
C TYR A 149 21.66 -23.47 -23.61
N ASN A 150 22.25 -23.52 -24.82
CA ASN A 150 22.04 -24.60 -25.76
C ASN A 150 22.72 -25.93 -25.32
N GLU A 151 23.88 -25.83 -24.65
CA GLU A 151 24.60 -26.99 -24.10
C GLU A 151 23.99 -27.50 -22.78
N ARG A 152 22.93 -26.85 -22.29
CA ARG A 152 22.29 -27.17 -20.99
C ARG A 152 23.28 -27.16 -19.87
N ALA A 153 24.12 -26.13 -19.84
CA ALA A 153 25.20 -26.01 -18.84
C ALA A 153 24.65 -25.91 -17.42
N ARG A 154 25.37 -26.53 -16.47
CA ARG A 154 25.07 -26.46 -15.04
C ARG A 154 25.64 -25.20 -14.42
N VAL A 155 25.10 -24.05 -14.81
CA VAL A 155 25.47 -22.73 -14.31
C VAL A 155 24.27 -22.08 -13.61
N ALA A 156 24.54 -21.26 -12.61
CA ALA A 156 23.53 -20.60 -11.80
C ALA A 156 23.87 -19.13 -11.55
N VAL A 157 22.87 -18.26 -11.57
CA VAL A 157 22.92 -16.88 -11.08
C VAL A 157 22.07 -16.83 -9.83
N ILE A 158 22.63 -16.35 -8.74
CA ILE A 158 22.00 -16.41 -7.41
C ILE A 158 21.62 -15.02 -6.90
N GLY A 159 20.57 -14.92 -6.11
CA GLY A 159 20.19 -13.68 -5.43
C GLY A 159 20.94 -13.49 -4.10
N GLN A 160 20.87 -12.29 -3.54
CA GLN A 160 21.65 -11.86 -2.36
C GLN A 160 21.34 -12.70 -1.11
N THR A 161 20.07 -13.03 -0.87
CA THR A 161 19.67 -13.86 0.30
C THR A 161 20.28 -15.25 0.23
N VAL A 162 20.31 -15.86 -0.97
CA VAL A 162 20.93 -17.16 -1.18
C VAL A 162 22.44 -17.06 -1.00
N ALA A 163 23.08 -16.02 -1.55
CA ALA A 163 24.52 -15.79 -1.40
C ALA A 163 24.90 -15.64 0.08
N THR A 164 24.26 -14.78 0.82
CA THR A 164 24.50 -14.56 2.25
C THR A 164 24.29 -15.83 3.07
N SER A 165 23.23 -16.61 2.78
CA SER A 165 22.91 -17.82 3.51
C SER A 165 23.92 -18.96 3.29
N LEU A 166 24.41 -19.13 2.06
CA LEU A 166 25.30 -20.24 1.69
C LEU A 166 26.79 -19.88 1.77
N PHE A 167 27.17 -18.65 1.53
CA PHE A 167 28.58 -18.23 1.45
C PHE A 167 28.97 -17.25 2.57
N GLY A 168 27.99 -16.52 3.16
CA GLY A 168 28.26 -15.45 4.14
C GLY A 168 28.84 -14.22 3.43
N GLU A 169 30.06 -13.83 3.78
CA GLU A 169 30.77 -12.68 3.20
C GLU A 169 31.71 -13.06 2.04
N GLU A 170 31.84 -14.36 1.75
CA GLU A 170 32.71 -14.82 0.65
C GLU A 170 32.02 -14.62 -0.70
N SER A 171 32.82 -14.26 -1.75
CA SER A 171 32.29 -14.18 -3.11
C SER A 171 31.81 -15.55 -3.58
N PRO A 172 30.56 -15.66 -4.06
CA PRO A 172 30.01 -16.91 -4.55
C PRO A 172 30.49 -17.25 -5.97
N ILE A 173 31.11 -16.30 -6.68
CA ILE A 173 31.43 -16.45 -8.11
C ILE A 173 32.51 -17.54 -8.31
N GLY A 174 32.24 -18.45 -9.25
CA GLY A 174 33.12 -19.59 -9.56
C GLY A 174 32.99 -20.76 -8.58
N GLN A 175 32.32 -20.60 -7.46
CA GLN A 175 32.09 -21.69 -6.49
C GLN A 175 30.99 -22.66 -6.96
N LYS A 176 31.02 -23.88 -6.42
CA LYS A 176 30.06 -24.92 -6.76
C LYS A 176 29.03 -25.08 -5.64
N ILE A 177 27.75 -25.07 -6.01
CA ILE A 177 26.63 -25.44 -5.16
C ILE A 177 26.00 -26.74 -5.63
N ARG A 178 25.37 -27.49 -4.75
CA ARG A 178 24.60 -28.67 -5.12
C ARG A 178 23.11 -28.38 -5.03
N ILE A 179 22.41 -28.57 -6.13
CA ILE A 179 20.96 -28.40 -6.23
C ILE A 179 20.38 -29.78 -6.55
N ASN A 180 19.56 -30.31 -5.66
CA ASN A 180 19.00 -31.68 -5.80
C ASN A 180 20.08 -32.76 -6.04
N GLY A 181 21.26 -32.58 -5.44
CA GLY A 181 22.40 -33.50 -5.62
C GLY A 181 23.34 -33.17 -6.79
N ASP A 182 22.89 -32.46 -7.80
CA ASP A 182 23.66 -32.05 -8.97
C ASP A 182 24.54 -30.83 -8.69
N PRO A 183 25.80 -30.81 -9.15
CA PRO A 183 26.69 -29.66 -9.01
C PRO A 183 26.40 -28.58 -10.04
N PHE A 184 26.25 -27.33 -9.58
CA PHE A 184 26.13 -26.12 -10.39
C PHE A 184 27.23 -25.15 -10.06
N THR A 185 27.79 -24.45 -11.05
CA THR A 185 28.76 -23.39 -10.87
C THR A 185 28.04 -22.04 -10.81
N VAL A 186 28.30 -21.27 -9.77
CA VAL A 186 27.77 -19.91 -9.65
C VAL A 186 28.55 -18.99 -10.57
N ILE A 187 27.88 -18.34 -11.53
CA ILE A 187 28.48 -17.46 -12.52
C ILE A 187 28.08 -16.00 -12.39
N GLY A 188 27.07 -15.72 -11.58
CA GLY A 188 26.58 -14.36 -11.33
C GLY A 188 25.87 -14.23 -10.02
N LEU A 189 25.93 -13.01 -9.47
CA LEU A 189 25.23 -12.56 -8.28
C LEU A 189 24.32 -11.40 -8.69
N LEU A 190 23.01 -11.49 -8.37
CA LEU A 190 22.06 -10.43 -8.67
C LEU A 190 22.23 -9.22 -7.76
N GLU A 191 21.89 -8.03 -8.26
CA GLU A 191 21.72 -6.85 -7.41
C GLU A 191 20.56 -7.08 -6.44
N ALA A 192 20.69 -6.55 -5.21
CA ALA A 192 19.65 -6.63 -4.20
C ALA A 192 18.42 -5.82 -4.63
N LYS A 193 17.24 -6.45 -4.68
CA LYS A 193 15.94 -5.80 -4.86
C LYS A 193 15.21 -5.56 -3.54
N GLY A 194 15.64 -6.24 -2.49
CA GLY A 194 15.10 -6.12 -1.16
C GLY A 194 13.84 -6.94 -0.90
N TYR A 195 13.29 -6.73 0.28
CA TYR A 195 12.10 -7.41 0.76
C TYR A 195 10.84 -6.64 0.37
N SER A 196 9.94 -7.32 -0.32
CA SER A 196 8.61 -6.85 -0.65
C SER A 196 7.56 -7.73 0.04
N PHE A 197 6.49 -8.17 -0.60
CA PHE A 197 5.60 -9.21 -0.05
C PHE A 197 6.31 -10.56 0.12
N MET A 198 7.32 -10.80 -0.70
CA MET A 198 8.23 -11.94 -0.61
C MET A 198 9.65 -11.43 -0.73
N ASP A 199 10.60 -12.19 -0.20
CA ASP A 199 12.00 -11.94 -0.44
C ASP A 199 12.31 -12.13 -1.94
N GLN A 200 12.57 -11.02 -2.63
CA GLN A 200 12.89 -11.04 -4.06
C GLN A 200 14.32 -11.52 -4.32
N ASP A 201 15.15 -11.51 -3.30
CA ASP A 201 16.56 -11.90 -3.37
C ASP A 201 16.75 -13.38 -3.02
N ASP A 202 15.69 -14.09 -2.57
CA ASP A 202 15.72 -15.53 -2.31
C ASP A 202 15.31 -16.32 -3.57
N ARG A 203 16.21 -16.34 -4.55
CA ARG A 203 16.04 -17.05 -5.83
C ARG A 203 17.34 -17.49 -6.45
N ILE A 204 17.26 -18.52 -7.29
CA ILE A 204 18.33 -18.95 -8.17
C ILE A 204 17.79 -19.01 -9.61
N LEU A 205 18.51 -18.41 -10.54
CA LEU A 205 18.20 -18.47 -11.97
C LEU A 205 19.13 -19.48 -12.63
N ILE A 206 18.57 -20.37 -13.45
CA ILE A 206 19.28 -21.40 -14.20
C ILE A 206 18.76 -21.37 -15.65
N PRO A 207 19.57 -21.71 -16.66
CA PRO A 207 19.08 -21.83 -18.03
C PRO A 207 17.84 -22.74 -18.11
N PHE A 208 16.80 -22.28 -18.79
CA PHE A 208 15.52 -22.97 -18.92
C PHE A 208 15.69 -24.42 -19.37
N THR A 209 16.52 -24.64 -20.41
CA THR A 209 16.81 -25.95 -20.95
C THR A 209 17.42 -26.90 -19.92
N THR A 210 18.25 -26.38 -19.01
CA THR A 210 18.88 -27.18 -17.96
C THR A 210 17.83 -27.63 -16.92
N VAL A 211 16.95 -26.73 -16.49
CA VAL A 211 15.89 -27.07 -15.52
C VAL A 211 14.87 -28.02 -16.13
N GLN A 212 14.36 -27.69 -17.33
CA GLN A 212 13.32 -28.48 -17.98
C GLN A 212 13.76 -29.88 -18.29
N GLU A 213 14.93 -30.06 -18.98
CA GLU A 213 15.33 -31.30 -19.50
C GLU A 213 16.23 -32.13 -18.58
N ARG A 214 17.15 -31.48 -17.81
CA ARG A 214 18.12 -32.21 -16.95
C ARG A 214 17.67 -32.39 -15.51
N MET A 215 16.90 -31.40 -14.97
CA MET A 215 16.50 -31.47 -13.55
C MET A 215 15.12 -32.10 -13.38
N LEU A 216 14.14 -31.69 -14.18
CA LEU A 216 12.75 -32.07 -13.99
C LEU A 216 12.23 -33.08 -15.00
N HIS A 217 12.89 -33.22 -16.17
CA HIS A 217 12.46 -34.10 -17.26
C HIS A 217 11.00 -33.87 -17.69
N ILE A 218 10.61 -32.59 -17.84
CA ILE A 218 9.26 -32.16 -18.20
C ILE A 218 9.21 -31.52 -19.60
N THR A 219 8.03 -31.50 -20.21
CA THR A 219 7.78 -30.89 -21.52
C THR A 219 6.92 -29.64 -21.46
N TYR A 220 6.32 -29.35 -20.30
CA TYR A 220 5.48 -28.19 -20.07
C TYR A 220 6.27 -27.04 -19.46
N VAL A 221 5.64 -25.85 -19.44
CA VAL A 221 6.12 -24.66 -18.74
C VAL A 221 5.14 -24.29 -17.64
N ASN A 222 5.62 -23.72 -16.53
CA ASN A 222 4.76 -23.28 -15.43
C ASN A 222 4.06 -21.98 -15.77
N ASN A 223 4.74 -21.07 -16.48
CA ASN A 223 4.17 -19.83 -16.99
C ASN A 223 5.00 -19.30 -18.17
N ILE A 224 4.38 -18.42 -18.94
CA ILE A 224 5.04 -17.63 -19.98
C ILE A 224 4.84 -16.17 -19.59
N ALA A 225 5.94 -15.45 -19.45
CA ALA A 225 5.91 -14.01 -19.19
C ALA A 225 6.27 -13.28 -20.47
N ILE A 226 5.51 -12.23 -20.80
CA ILE A 226 5.75 -11.37 -21.96
C ILE A 226 5.69 -9.91 -21.53
N SER A 227 6.38 -9.05 -22.27
CA SER A 227 6.32 -7.59 -22.08
C SER A 227 6.14 -6.85 -23.39
N SER A 228 5.53 -5.68 -23.33
CA SER A 228 5.41 -4.73 -24.43
C SER A 228 6.12 -3.43 -24.10
N GLU A 229 6.54 -2.69 -25.13
CA GLU A 229 7.08 -1.33 -24.93
C GLU A 229 5.98 -0.36 -24.47
N ASN A 230 4.78 -0.52 -25.03
CA ASN A 230 3.66 0.37 -24.76
C ASN A 230 2.60 -0.34 -23.91
N SER A 231 2.18 0.31 -22.87
CA SER A 231 1.09 -0.17 -22.03
C SER A 231 -0.27 -0.21 -22.73
N SER A 232 -0.46 0.61 -23.78
CA SER A 232 -1.68 0.63 -24.60
C SER A 232 -1.91 -0.67 -25.38
N ASP A 233 -0.83 -1.40 -25.68
CA ASP A 233 -0.89 -2.58 -26.53
C ASP A 233 -1.25 -3.86 -25.75
N LEU A 234 -1.18 -3.82 -24.42
CA LEU A 234 -1.38 -5.00 -23.57
C LEU A 234 -2.75 -5.65 -23.75
N SER A 235 -3.82 -4.87 -23.89
CA SER A 235 -5.16 -5.42 -24.11
C SER A 235 -5.31 -6.08 -25.48
N GLN A 236 -4.63 -5.57 -26.50
CA GLN A 236 -4.60 -6.18 -27.83
C GLN A 236 -3.77 -7.47 -27.79
N ILE A 237 -2.60 -7.44 -27.17
CA ILE A 237 -1.73 -8.61 -26.99
C ILE A 237 -2.46 -9.72 -26.22
N GLU A 238 -3.21 -9.37 -25.17
CA GLU A 238 -4.03 -10.33 -24.41
C GLU A 238 -5.06 -11.03 -25.30
N THR A 239 -5.72 -10.27 -26.18
CA THR A 239 -6.69 -10.80 -27.15
C THR A 239 -6.00 -11.71 -28.16
N ASP A 240 -4.85 -11.30 -28.71
CA ASP A 240 -4.10 -12.05 -29.70
C ASP A 240 -3.53 -13.36 -29.11
N VAL A 241 -2.99 -13.32 -27.89
CA VAL A 241 -2.52 -14.50 -27.15
C VAL A 241 -3.67 -15.44 -26.85
N THR A 242 -4.83 -14.92 -26.43
CA THR A 242 -6.03 -15.73 -26.18
C THR A 242 -6.45 -16.48 -27.45
N ASN A 243 -6.55 -15.79 -28.57
CA ASN A 243 -6.95 -16.39 -29.83
C ASN A 243 -5.93 -17.43 -30.29
N LEU A 244 -4.64 -17.14 -30.18
CA LEU A 244 -3.55 -18.05 -30.57
C LEU A 244 -3.59 -19.32 -29.71
N LEU A 245 -3.69 -19.22 -28.40
CA LEU A 245 -3.73 -20.37 -27.49
C LEU A 245 -5.01 -21.20 -27.67
N ARG A 246 -6.17 -20.57 -27.85
CA ARG A 246 -7.42 -21.29 -28.17
C ARG A 246 -7.30 -22.13 -29.44
N LEU A 247 -6.60 -21.59 -30.45
CA LEU A 247 -6.32 -22.34 -31.70
C LEU A 247 -5.30 -23.46 -31.47
N SER A 248 -4.19 -23.18 -30.78
CA SER A 248 -3.12 -24.16 -30.50
C SER A 248 -3.64 -25.34 -29.67
N HIS A 249 -4.47 -25.06 -28.68
CA HIS A 249 -5.03 -26.06 -27.75
C HIS A 249 -6.35 -26.67 -28.25
N HIS A 250 -6.82 -26.31 -29.45
CA HIS A 250 -8.09 -26.80 -30.04
C HIS A 250 -9.31 -26.60 -29.16
N ILE A 251 -9.38 -25.45 -28.45
CA ILE A 251 -10.49 -25.14 -27.59
C ILE A 251 -11.72 -24.75 -28.40
N ALA A 252 -12.82 -25.46 -28.19
CA ALA A 252 -14.05 -25.23 -28.94
C ALA A 252 -14.66 -23.86 -28.57
N THR A 253 -15.39 -23.25 -29.50
CA THR A 253 -16.11 -21.99 -29.26
C THR A 253 -17.12 -22.18 -28.13
N GLY A 254 -17.01 -21.33 -27.09
CA GLY A 254 -17.86 -21.40 -25.89
C GLY A 254 -17.35 -22.31 -24.77
N ALA A 255 -16.24 -23.03 -24.99
CA ALA A 255 -15.57 -23.77 -23.92
C ALA A 255 -14.67 -22.84 -23.06
N ASP A 256 -14.51 -23.18 -21.79
CA ASP A 256 -13.60 -22.49 -20.88
C ASP A 256 -12.15 -22.66 -21.32
N ASP A 257 -11.32 -21.64 -21.12
CA ASP A 257 -9.89 -21.69 -21.42
C ASP A 257 -9.15 -22.57 -20.43
N ASP A 258 -8.15 -23.31 -20.92
CA ASP A 258 -7.24 -24.15 -20.12
C ASP A 258 -5.98 -23.39 -19.70
N PHE A 259 -5.98 -22.08 -19.88
CA PHE A 259 -4.97 -21.13 -19.45
C PHE A 259 -5.63 -19.90 -18.77
N SER A 260 -4.83 -19.11 -18.09
CA SER A 260 -5.25 -17.83 -17.49
C SER A 260 -4.23 -16.77 -17.86
N ILE A 261 -4.71 -15.62 -18.30
CA ILE A 261 -3.87 -14.46 -18.63
C ILE A 261 -4.03 -13.43 -17.52
N GLN A 262 -2.93 -12.96 -16.96
CA GLN A 262 -2.89 -11.95 -15.94
C GLN A 262 -2.09 -10.76 -16.46
N ASN A 263 -2.77 -9.64 -16.63
CA ASN A 263 -2.19 -8.38 -17.03
C ASN A 263 -1.79 -7.57 -15.76
N SER A 264 -0.54 -7.13 -15.69
CA SER A 264 -0.03 -6.33 -14.57
C SER A 264 -0.82 -5.03 -14.38
N GLN A 265 -1.34 -4.42 -15.46
CA GLN A 265 -2.15 -3.21 -15.35
C GLN A 265 -3.52 -3.45 -14.71
N ASP A 266 -4.16 -4.57 -14.99
CA ASP A 266 -5.45 -4.89 -14.38
C ASP A 266 -5.29 -5.24 -12.90
N LEU A 267 -4.15 -5.82 -12.54
CA LEU A 267 -3.77 -6.00 -11.14
C LEU A 267 -3.61 -4.64 -10.45
N LEU A 268 -2.89 -3.69 -11.08
CA LEU A 268 -2.74 -2.31 -10.57
C LEU A 268 -4.09 -1.63 -10.37
N LYS A 269 -4.97 -1.64 -11.37
CA LYS A 269 -6.32 -1.05 -11.28
C LYS A 269 -7.16 -1.67 -10.16
N THR A 270 -7.09 -2.99 -10.02
CA THR A 270 -7.81 -3.72 -8.96
C THR A 270 -7.30 -3.32 -7.58
N MET A 271 -5.98 -3.21 -7.41
CA MET A 271 -5.36 -2.77 -6.17
C MET A 271 -5.66 -1.30 -5.86
N GLU A 272 -5.62 -0.42 -6.86
CA GLU A 272 -6.01 0.98 -6.72
C GLU A 272 -7.47 1.11 -6.27
N SER A 273 -8.38 0.38 -6.90
CA SER A 273 -9.80 0.34 -6.53
C SER A 273 -10.00 -0.17 -5.10
N THR A 274 -9.30 -1.23 -4.72
CA THR A 274 -9.34 -1.78 -3.36
C THR A 274 -8.81 -0.79 -2.33
N THR A 275 -7.66 -0.18 -2.59
CA THR A 275 -7.05 0.84 -1.71
C THR A 275 -7.96 2.05 -1.57
N ARG A 276 -8.57 2.50 -2.68
CA ARG A 276 -9.56 3.60 -2.65
C ARG A 276 -10.77 3.25 -1.77
N THR A 277 -11.29 2.04 -1.89
CA THR A 277 -12.42 1.57 -1.07
C THR A 277 -12.05 1.55 0.41
N LEU A 278 -10.88 1.01 0.76
CA LEU A 278 -10.36 1.01 2.13
C LEU A 278 -10.16 2.44 2.66
N THR A 279 -9.62 3.33 1.85
CA THR A 279 -9.40 4.75 2.20
C THR A 279 -10.73 5.45 2.51
N ILE A 280 -11.77 5.23 1.70
CA ILE A 280 -13.12 5.78 1.94
C ILE A 280 -13.70 5.21 3.23
N PHE A 281 -13.58 3.91 3.45
CA PHE A 281 -14.07 3.24 4.66
C PHE A 281 -13.39 3.77 5.93
N LEU A 282 -12.07 3.85 5.94
CA LEU A 282 -11.30 4.38 7.05
C LEU A 282 -11.58 5.88 7.29
N GLY A 283 -11.69 6.65 6.20
CA GLY A 283 -12.08 8.07 6.26
C GLY A 283 -13.47 8.27 6.85
N SER A 284 -14.42 7.38 6.57
CA SER A 284 -15.77 7.42 7.14
C SER A 284 -15.75 7.18 8.66
N ILE A 285 -14.99 6.20 9.13
CA ILE A 285 -14.80 5.93 10.57
C ILE A 285 -14.19 7.15 11.27
N ALA A 286 -13.19 7.74 10.65
CA ALA A 286 -12.51 8.91 11.19
C ALA A 286 -13.45 10.14 11.22
N ALA A 287 -14.29 10.33 10.21
CA ALA A 287 -15.29 11.40 10.19
C ALA A 287 -16.30 11.23 11.33
N ILE A 288 -16.76 10.00 11.58
CA ILE A 288 -17.65 9.70 12.71
C ILE A 288 -16.96 10.04 14.06
N SER A 289 -15.69 9.67 14.22
CA SER A 289 -14.92 9.98 15.42
C SER A 289 -14.79 11.49 15.65
N LEU A 290 -14.56 12.27 14.60
CA LEU A 290 -14.52 13.72 14.65
C LEU A 290 -15.90 14.34 14.97
N LEU A 291 -17.00 13.78 14.45
CA LEU A 291 -18.35 14.22 14.81
C LEU A 291 -18.64 13.99 16.30
N VAL A 292 -18.24 12.84 16.85
CA VAL A 292 -18.36 12.55 18.29
C VAL A 292 -17.55 13.57 19.11
N GLY A 293 -16.32 13.90 18.65
CA GLY A 293 -15.50 14.97 19.25
C GLY A 293 -16.21 16.33 19.21
N GLY A 294 -16.88 16.65 18.11
CA GLY A 294 -17.68 17.88 17.95
C GLY A 294 -18.87 17.95 18.93
N ILE A 295 -19.58 16.84 19.12
CA ILE A 295 -20.64 16.75 20.14
C ILE A 295 -20.06 17.00 21.54
N GLY A 296 -18.84 16.51 21.81
CA GLY A 296 -18.12 16.78 23.03
C GLY A 296 -17.87 18.29 23.23
N ILE A 297 -17.44 19.01 22.18
CA ILE A 297 -17.30 20.49 22.22
C ILE A 297 -18.64 21.14 22.53
N MET A 298 -19.69 20.78 21.81
CA MET A 298 -21.03 21.37 22.02
C MET A 298 -21.49 21.20 23.45
N ASN A 299 -21.38 20.01 24.04
CA ASN A 299 -21.84 19.74 25.40
C ASN A 299 -21.07 20.56 26.42
N ILE A 300 -19.75 20.67 26.28
CA ILE A 300 -18.93 21.41 27.20
C ILE A 300 -19.14 22.92 27.05
N MET A 301 -19.32 23.42 25.84
CA MET A 301 -19.67 24.81 25.60
C MET A 301 -21.04 25.16 26.18
N LEU A 302 -22.03 24.26 26.12
CA LEU A 302 -23.33 24.46 26.81
C LEU A 302 -23.18 24.56 28.30
N VAL A 303 -22.34 23.74 28.94
CA VAL A 303 -22.03 23.83 30.35
C VAL A 303 -21.31 25.17 30.69
N SER A 304 -20.33 25.55 29.84
CA SER A 304 -19.64 26.82 30.00
C SER A 304 -20.58 28.03 29.91
N VAL A 305 -21.56 28.01 29.02
CA VAL A 305 -22.59 29.06 28.91
C VAL A 305 -23.43 29.13 30.20
N THR A 306 -23.84 28.01 30.81
CA THR A 306 -24.62 27.99 32.04
C THR A 306 -23.78 28.50 33.24
N GLU A 307 -22.52 28.08 33.37
CA GLU A 307 -21.61 28.54 34.41
C GLU A 307 -21.32 30.04 34.33
N ARG A 308 -21.28 30.61 33.09
CA ARG A 308 -21.00 32.02 32.84
C ARG A 308 -22.26 32.87 32.62
N THR A 309 -23.45 32.37 32.95
CA THR A 309 -24.71 33.06 32.68
C THR A 309 -24.70 34.47 33.25
N LYS A 310 -24.27 34.67 34.50
CA LYS A 310 -24.17 35.97 35.16
C LYS A 310 -23.20 36.94 34.49
N GLU A 311 -22.03 36.43 34.06
CA GLU A 311 -21.03 37.20 33.30
C GLU A 311 -21.58 37.68 31.95
N ILE A 312 -22.28 36.82 31.23
CA ILE A 312 -22.94 37.15 29.94
C ILE A 312 -24.03 38.22 30.20
N GLY A 313 -24.79 38.05 31.27
CA GLY A 313 -25.81 39.03 31.70
C GLY A 313 -25.23 40.43 31.94
N ILE A 314 -24.10 40.51 32.66
CA ILE A 314 -23.40 41.79 32.93
C ILE A 314 -22.92 42.41 31.60
N ARG A 315 -22.31 41.65 30.72
CA ARG A 315 -21.85 42.17 29.41
C ARG A 315 -23.00 42.73 28.57
N LYS A 316 -24.13 42.03 28.55
CA LYS A 316 -25.32 42.48 27.81
C LYS A 316 -25.94 43.72 28.46
N ALA A 317 -25.96 43.82 29.78
CA ALA A 317 -26.41 45.02 30.52
C ALA A 317 -25.51 46.24 30.24
N LEU A 318 -24.22 46.03 29.96
CA LEU A 318 -23.26 47.05 29.56
C LEU A 318 -23.30 47.39 28.07
N GLY A 319 -24.21 46.77 27.27
CA GLY A 319 -24.44 47.08 25.87
C GLY A 319 -23.79 46.11 24.85
N ALA A 320 -23.34 44.92 25.28
CA ALA A 320 -22.87 43.92 24.30
C ALA A 320 -24.01 43.47 23.41
N THR A 321 -23.77 43.53 22.09
CA THR A 321 -24.72 43.12 21.08
C THR A 321 -24.82 41.57 20.95
N TYR A 322 -25.93 41.08 20.38
CA TYR A 322 -26.14 39.65 20.09
C TYR A 322 -24.97 39.09 19.29
N GLU A 323 -24.49 39.82 18.27
CA GLU A 323 -23.39 39.40 17.40
C GLU A 323 -22.06 39.30 18.15
N MET A 324 -21.78 40.24 19.08
CA MET A 324 -20.56 40.18 19.87
C MET A 324 -20.47 38.93 20.73
N ILE A 325 -21.56 38.52 21.35
CA ILE A 325 -21.63 37.30 22.15
C ILE A 325 -21.45 36.05 21.27
N ILE A 326 -22.12 35.97 20.11
CA ILE A 326 -21.95 34.85 19.17
C ILE A 326 -20.49 34.75 18.74
N VAL A 327 -19.88 35.81 18.26
CA VAL A 327 -18.51 35.79 17.77
C VAL A 327 -17.54 35.37 18.88
N GLN A 328 -17.74 35.85 20.12
CA GLN A 328 -16.90 35.47 21.26
C GLN A 328 -16.93 33.94 21.48
N PHE A 329 -18.11 33.31 21.59
CA PHE A 329 -18.25 31.88 21.84
C PHE A 329 -17.83 31.03 20.64
N LEU A 330 -18.02 31.54 19.38
CA LEU A 330 -17.49 30.89 18.18
C LEU A 330 -15.96 30.88 18.15
N ILE A 331 -15.32 32.00 18.47
CA ILE A 331 -13.87 32.06 18.57
C ILE A 331 -13.36 31.09 19.64
N GLU A 332 -14.05 30.98 20.80
CA GLU A 332 -13.68 30.03 21.84
C GLU A 332 -13.75 28.59 21.35
N SER A 333 -14.84 28.19 20.70
CA SER A 333 -14.99 26.82 20.15
C SER A 333 -13.98 26.50 19.05
N VAL A 334 -13.71 27.45 18.12
CA VAL A 334 -12.71 27.33 17.08
C VAL A 334 -11.30 27.23 17.66
N THR A 335 -10.97 28.02 18.68
CA THR A 335 -9.66 27.98 19.36
C THR A 335 -9.40 26.61 19.99
N VAL A 336 -10.41 26.01 20.63
CA VAL A 336 -10.32 24.65 21.20
C VAL A 336 -10.10 23.63 20.07
N SER A 337 -10.82 23.76 18.95
CA SER A 337 -10.71 22.84 17.81
C SER A 337 -9.36 22.96 17.12
N VAL A 338 -8.85 24.17 16.95
CA VAL A 338 -7.51 24.42 16.36
C VAL A 338 -6.43 23.83 17.25
N ALA A 339 -6.50 24.06 18.58
CA ALA A 339 -5.54 23.51 19.53
C ALA A 339 -5.59 21.96 19.52
N GLY A 340 -6.79 21.38 19.61
CA GLY A 340 -6.98 19.93 19.53
C GLY A 340 -6.51 19.34 18.18
N GLY A 341 -6.82 20.03 17.08
CA GLY A 341 -6.39 19.66 15.73
C GLY A 341 -4.87 19.67 15.55
N LEU A 342 -4.19 20.70 16.05
CA LEU A 342 -2.72 20.79 16.00
C LEU A 342 -2.05 19.67 16.82
N ILE A 343 -2.54 19.42 18.03
CA ILE A 343 -2.03 18.31 18.86
C ILE A 343 -2.31 16.98 18.16
N GLY A 344 -3.50 16.81 17.57
CA GLY A 344 -3.86 15.62 16.80
C GLY A 344 -2.96 15.39 15.59
N VAL A 345 -2.60 16.46 14.86
CA VAL A 345 -1.65 16.39 13.74
C VAL A 345 -0.28 15.92 14.22
N ILE A 346 0.24 16.51 15.30
CA ILE A 346 1.54 16.15 15.87
C ILE A 346 1.54 14.65 16.26
N LEU A 347 0.52 14.23 17.02
CA LEU A 347 0.39 12.84 17.45
C LEU A 347 0.21 11.88 16.25
N GLY A 348 -0.59 12.25 15.26
CA GLY A 348 -0.78 11.45 14.04
C GLY A 348 0.51 11.24 13.26
N ILE A 349 1.33 12.29 13.14
CA ILE A 349 2.66 12.19 12.49
C ILE A 349 3.60 11.29 13.31
N ILE A 350 3.60 11.44 14.64
CA ILE A 350 4.43 10.61 15.53
C ILE A 350 4.02 9.14 15.41
N ILE A 351 2.74 8.84 15.51
CA ILE A 351 2.20 7.49 15.39
C ILE A 351 2.58 6.89 14.02
N SER A 352 2.36 7.64 12.93
CA SER A 352 2.70 7.19 11.58
C SER A 352 4.19 6.87 11.43
N LYS A 353 5.08 7.60 12.09
CA LYS A 353 6.52 7.33 12.06
C LYS A 353 6.93 6.12 12.92
N ILE A 354 6.18 5.81 13.98
CA ILE A 354 6.48 4.68 14.88
C ILE A 354 6.02 3.34 14.28
N ILE A 355 4.92 3.33 13.53
CA ILE A 355 4.33 2.09 12.96
C ILE A 355 5.35 1.21 12.23
N PRO A 356 6.23 1.71 11.33
CA PRO A 356 7.20 0.88 10.63
C PRO A 356 8.26 0.21 11.53
N TYR A 357 8.49 0.75 12.73
CA TYR A 357 9.43 0.15 13.71
C TYR A 357 8.81 -1.00 14.51
N VAL A 358 7.48 -1.03 14.62
CA VAL A 358 6.74 -2.02 15.44
C VAL A 358 6.06 -3.06 14.56
N SER A 359 5.85 -2.75 13.27
CA SER A 359 5.17 -3.62 12.31
C SER A 359 5.89 -3.62 10.96
N THR A 360 5.56 -4.58 10.12
CA THR A 360 6.05 -4.66 8.73
C THR A 360 5.31 -3.72 7.76
N LEU A 361 4.40 -2.88 8.28
CA LEU A 361 3.62 -1.95 7.47
C LEU A 361 4.45 -0.72 7.13
N THR A 362 4.50 -0.39 5.87
CA THR A 362 5.06 0.89 5.40
C THR A 362 4.04 2.00 5.56
N THR A 363 4.50 3.19 5.92
CA THR A 363 3.66 4.38 6.03
C THR A 363 4.22 5.50 5.16
N VAL A 364 3.34 6.16 4.42
CA VAL A 364 3.70 7.33 3.60
C VAL A 364 2.91 8.54 4.11
N LEU A 365 3.64 9.53 4.63
CA LEU A 365 3.06 10.79 5.09
C LEU A 365 2.86 11.72 3.89
N THR A 366 1.60 12.07 3.62
CA THR A 366 1.24 13.05 2.58
C THR A 366 0.60 14.28 3.20
N VAL A 367 0.76 15.42 2.56
CA VAL A 367 0.23 16.71 3.06
C VAL A 367 -1.31 16.75 3.02
N THR A 368 -1.91 16.06 2.07
CA THR A 368 -3.37 16.10 1.85
C THR A 368 -4.19 15.63 3.06
N PRO A 369 -3.94 14.45 3.70
CA PRO A 369 -4.67 14.05 4.90
C PRO A 369 -4.40 14.97 6.09
N ILE A 370 -3.18 15.49 6.22
CA ILE A 370 -2.81 16.39 7.33
C ILE A 370 -3.63 17.68 7.26
N LEU A 371 -3.61 18.36 6.10
CA LEU A 371 -4.39 19.57 5.91
C LEU A 371 -5.89 19.30 5.94
N GLY A 372 -6.34 18.22 5.29
CA GLY A 372 -7.75 17.86 5.24
C GLY A 372 -8.33 17.61 6.64
N SER A 373 -7.67 16.78 7.46
CA SER A 373 -8.12 16.49 8.83
C SER A 373 -8.08 17.70 9.74
N PHE A 374 -7.05 18.55 9.61
CA PHE A 374 -6.95 19.80 10.36
C PHE A 374 -8.09 20.78 9.99
N LEU A 375 -8.31 21.06 8.70
CA LEU A 375 -9.38 21.93 8.24
C LEU A 375 -10.75 21.38 8.64
N PHE A 376 -10.94 20.07 8.57
CA PHE A 376 -12.17 19.44 9.01
C PHE A 376 -12.39 19.58 10.52
N SER A 377 -11.33 19.51 11.33
CA SER A 377 -11.44 19.77 12.79
C SER A 377 -11.87 21.20 13.10
N VAL A 378 -11.37 22.19 12.36
CA VAL A 378 -11.78 23.59 12.47
C VAL A 378 -13.26 23.75 12.09
N LEU A 379 -13.69 23.10 11.00
CA LEU A 379 -15.07 23.12 10.54
C LEU A 379 -16.03 22.53 11.61
N ILE A 380 -15.64 21.42 12.23
CA ILE A 380 -16.37 20.78 13.33
C ILE A 380 -16.52 21.77 14.52
N GLY A 381 -15.45 22.44 14.92
CA GLY A 381 -15.51 23.45 15.98
C GLY A 381 -16.45 24.60 15.65
N LEU A 382 -16.48 25.05 14.41
CA LEU A 382 -17.40 26.08 13.95
C LEU A 382 -18.86 25.60 14.03
N ILE A 383 -19.18 24.44 13.42
CA ILE A 383 -20.54 23.89 13.35
C ILE A 383 -21.11 23.63 14.75
N PHE A 384 -20.37 22.90 15.59
CA PHE A 384 -20.83 22.53 16.91
C PHE A 384 -20.73 23.68 17.94
N GLY A 385 -19.98 24.76 17.62
CA GLY A 385 -19.94 25.99 18.40
C GLY A 385 -21.13 26.92 18.17
N ILE A 386 -21.82 26.83 17.01
CA ILE A 386 -22.94 27.73 16.67
C ILE A 386 -24.08 27.63 17.68
N TYR A 387 -24.53 26.43 18.00
CA TYR A 387 -25.69 26.24 18.89
C TYR A 387 -25.45 26.79 20.32
N PRO A 388 -24.34 26.47 21.01
CA PRO A 388 -24.04 27.09 22.32
C PRO A 388 -23.89 28.62 22.25
N ALA A 389 -23.24 29.14 21.19
CA ALA A 389 -23.07 30.56 20.99
C ALA A 389 -24.42 31.31 20.86
N GLN A 390 -25.34 30.74 20.07
CA GLN A 390 -26.71 31.28 19.93
C GLN A 390 -27.47 31.24 21.25
N LYS A 391 -27.33 30.13 22.04
CA LYS A 391 -27.96 30.01 23.35
C LYS A 391 -27.47 31.09 24.31
N ALA A 392 -26.15 31.34 24.35
CA ALA A 392 -25.54 32.41 25.15
C ALA A 392 -26.05 33.78 24.71
N ALA A 393 -26.10 34.05 23.40
CA ALA A 393 -26.52 35.35 22.87
C ALA A 393 -28.02 35.62 23.07
N LYS A 394 -28.87 34.62 23.26
CA LYS A 394 -30.32 34.75 23.52
C LYS A 394 -30.67 34.95 25.00
N LEU A 395 -29.73 34.86 25.93
CA LEU A 395 -29.99 35.09 27.36
C LEU A 395 -30.55 36.50 27.60
N ASN A 396 -31.60 36.56 28.41
CA ASN A 396 -32.13 37.84 28.86
C ASN A 396 -31.24 38.41 29.99
N PRO A 397 -30.76 39.64 29.91
CA PRO A 397 -29.90 40.24 30.94
C PRO A 397 -30.49 40.19 32.36
N ILE A 398 -31.81 40.40 32.47
CA ILE A 398 -32.50 40.42 33.77
C ILE A 398 -32.49 39.02 34.39
N ASP A 399 -32.87 38.02 33.62
CA ASP A 399 -32.93 36.63 34.11
C ASP A 399 -31.51 36.09 34.40
N ALA A 400 -30.53 36.51 33.58
CA ALA A 400 -29.14 36.10 33.74
C ALA A 400 -28.47 36.67 34.99
N LEU A 401 -28.86 37.86 35.45
CA LEU A 401 -28.35 38.48 36.68
C LEU A 401 -28.93 37.88 37.98
N HIS A 402 -30.15 37.32 37.90
CA HIS A 402 -30.84 36.63 38.99
C HIS A 402 -30.53 35.13 39.06
N TYR A 403 -29.72 34.61 38.16
CA TYR A 403 -29.32 33.18 38.12
C TYR A 403 -28.36 32.90 39.29
N GLU A 404 -28.77 32.02 40.21
CA GLU A 404 -27.96 31.53 41.33
C GLU A 404 -27.08 30.34 40.91
#